data_01e8292b3352335672921282862d28fe
#
_entry.id   01e8292b3352335672921282862d28fe
#
_cell.length_a   1.000
_cell.length_b   1.000
_cell.length_c   1.000
_cell.angle_alpha   90.00
_cell.angle_beta   90.00
_cell.angle_gamma   90.00
#
_symmetry.space_group_name_H-M   'P 1'
#
loop_
_entity.id
_entity.type
_entity.pdbx_description
1 polymer ?
#
loop_
_entity_poly.entity_id
_entity_poly.type
_entity_poly.pdbx_seq_one_letter_code
_entity_poly.pdbx_strand_id
1 'polypeptide(L)'
;MTSPSPFLAVGNCTLDDVVTPDGQISPRQLGGNAVYAAAGMRLWGADVSLVSVIGLDYPTVWLEQLAAAGIDVSAVTQIQEPHLLRSRAFYFPDGSRTDRIEEARPFLPAHAGEIIDLKSEYTDTGNPLHRRVWPSFCPDMTHWAALASKASYAHLAPGPLPCSRANASFLKRLRGDQIVITFDWPWWDWDREAEVDFTLLKNIDYLLPSIEELTIHAGAAFADKKDTIEQDGHVFEAARRLLALGPCGVGVKMGARGMRLLLKREKNWIQIPTYRTEAVDPTGAGDAFCGGFLVGLARTRDAIQAALYGAVSASFIIEDFGVLHALDVDADQAHARLQFLREQHAWQEIDV
;
A
#
# COMPACT_ATOMS: atom_id res chain seq x y z
N MET A 1 -18.72 13.56 19.55
CA MET A 1 -18.97 12.46 18.60
C MET A 1 -18.39 12.92 17.28
N THR A 2 -17.28 12.34 16.84
CA THR A 2 -16.67 12.60 15.53
C THR A 2 -17.67 12.17 14.45
N SER A 3 -17.83 12.97 13.41
CA SER A 3 -18.58 12.55 12.22
C SER A 3 -17.93 11.28 11.66
N PRO A 4 -18.72 10.31 11.18
CA PRO A 4 -18.13 9.09 10.63
C PRO A 4 -17.23 9.42 9.44
N SER A 5 -16.03 8.89 9.46
CA SER A 5 -15.03 9.12 8.42
C SER A 5 -15.50 8.60 7.07
N PRO A 6 -15.47 9.39 6.02
CA PRO A 6 -15.83 8.94 4.68
C PRO A 6 -14.78 8.02 4.05
N PHE A 7 -13.56 7.94 4.63
CA PHE A 7 -12.46 7.14 4.12
C PHE A 7 -12.12 5.98 5.07
N LEU A 8 -11.86 4.82 4.49
CA LEU A 8 -11.37 3.65 5.20
C LEU A 8 -10.01 3.22 4.63
N ALA A 9 -9.04 3.00 5.52
CA ALA A 9 -7.81 2.28 5.22
C ALA A 9 -7.90 0.89 5.88
N VAL A 10 -8.05 -0.16 5.07
CA VAL A 10 -8.29 -1.53 5.55
C VAL A 10 -7.07 -2.40 5.26
N GLY A 11 -6.46 -2.97 6.28
CA GLY A 11 -5.27 -3.82 6.12
C GLY A 11 -4.54 -4.03 7.44
N ASN A 12 -3.21 -3.99 7.40
CA ASN A 12 -2.40 -4.42 8.52
C ASN A 12 -1.69 -3.25 9.22
N CYS A 13 -1.52 -3.42 10.54
CA CYS A 13 -0.50 -2.77 11.34
C CYS A 13 0.66 -3.75 11.50
N THR A 14 1.90 -3.31 11.34
CA THR A 14 3.10 -4.15 11.49
C THR A 14 4.13 -3.48 12.40
N LEU A 15 5.09 -4.28 12.88
CA LEU A 15 6.34 -3.78 13.45
C LEU A 15 7.40 -3.98 12.38
N ASP A 16 7.99 -2.90 11.89
CA ASP A 16 8.94 -2.97 10.79
C ASP A 16 10.38 -2.70 11.27
N ASP A 17 11.31 -3.54 10.83
CA ASP A 17 12.74 -3.26 10.90
C ASP A 17 13.21 -2.86 9.49
N VAL A 18 13.87 -1.72 9.38
CA VAL A 18 14.34 -1.20 8.10
C VAL A 18 15.85 -1.03 8.13
N VAL A 19 16.51 -1.47 7.06
CA VAL A 19 17.94 -1.23 6.82
C VAL A 19 18.09 -0.57 5.46
N THR A 20 18.65 0.64 5.44
CA THR A 20 18.83 1.43 4.23
C THR A 20 20.14 1.03 3.50
N PRO A 21 20.30 1.43 2.22
CA PRO A 21 21.48 1.10 1.43
C PRO A 21 22.79 1.62 1.99
N ASP A 22 22.76 2.71 2.76
CA ASP A 22 23.93 3.30 3.45
C ASP A 22 24.19 2.66 4.84
N GLY A 23 23.39 1.65 5.21
CA GLY A 23 23.55 0.87 6.43
C GLY A 23 22.93 1.49 7.68
N GLN A 24 22.09 2.50 7.55
CA GLN A 24 21.30 2.96 8.69
C GLN A 24 20.24 1.90 9.06
N ILE A 25 19.96 1.75 10.35
CA ILE A 25 19.01 0.77 10.87
C ILE A 25 17.97 1.48 11.71
N SER A 26 16.70 1.32 11.34
CA SER A 26 15.53 1.74 12.13
C SER A 26 14.79 0.51 12.62
N PRO A 27 14.96 0.12 13.90
CA PRO A 27 14.33 -1.07 14.44
C PRO A 27 12.94 -0.77 14.97
N ARG A 28 12.04 -1.74 14.83
CA ARG A 28 10.70 -1.73 15.43
C ARG A 28 9.93 -0.43 15.28
N GLN A 29 9.91 0.12 14.08
CA GLN A 29 9.09 1.29 13.79
C GLN A 29 7.62 0.91 13.56
N LEU A 30 6.73 1.89 13.74
CA LEU A 30 5.33 1.78 13.34
C LEU A 30 5.25 1.59 11.84
N GLY A 31 4.75 0.43 11.44
CA GLY A 31 4.58 0.06 10.05
C GLY A 31 3.19 -0.48 9.74
N GLY A 32 3.06 -1.00 8.54
CA GLY A 32 1.83 -1.60 8.05
C GLY A 32 1.19 -0.81 6.90
N ASN A 33 0.80 -1.57 5.89
CA ASN A 33 0.26 -1.02 4.65
C ASN A 33 -0.97 -0.13 4.87
N ALA A 34 -1.91 -0.52 5.76
CA ALA A 34 -3.07 0.31 6.06
C ALA A 34 -2.69 1.59 6.84
N VAL A 35 -1.64 1.54 7.67
CA VAL A 35 -1.17 2.70 8.43
C VAL A 35 -0.57 3.74 7.48
N TYR A 36 0.29 3.31 6.56
CA TYR A 36 0.86 4.22 5.55
C TYR A 36 -0.22 4.76 4.60
N ALA A 37 -1.20 3.94 4.19
CA ALA A 37 -2.33 4.42 3.40
C ALA A 37 -3.17 5.47 4.16
N ALA A 38 -3.44 5.24 5.45
CA ALA A 38 -4.16 6.19 6.29
C ALA A 38 -3.37 7.51 6.45
N ALA A 39 -2.06 7.44 6.62
CA ALA A 39 -1.20 8.63 6.67
C ALA A 39 -1.21 9.40 5.35
N GLY A 40 -1.13 8.70 4.21
CA GLY A 40 -1.26 9.31 2.89
C GLY A 40 -2.60 10.02 2.66
N MET A 41 -3.69 9.50 3.26
CA MET A 41 -5.00 10.18 3.29
C MET A 41 -4.99 11.38 4.24
N ARG A 42 -4.45 11.20 5.44
CA ARG A 42 -4.45 12.22 6.50
C ARG A 42 -3.64 13.46 6.14
N LEU A 43 -2.54 13.29 5.42
CA LEU A 43 -1.72 14.38 4.87
C LEU A 43 -2.55 15.42 4.09
N TRP A 44 -3.64 15.00 3.49
CA TRP A 44 -4.60 15.87 2.81
C TRP A 44 -5.74 16.37 3.71
N GLY A 45 -5.68 16.12 5.01
CA GLY A 45 -6.74 16.50 5.95
C GLY A 45 -8.01 15.65 5.81
N ALA A 46 -7.94 14.46 5.21
CA ALA A 46 -9.08 13.57 5.11
C ALA A 46 -9.45 12.98 6.48
N ASP A 47 -10.75 12.81 6.72
CA ASP A 47 -11.25 12.03 7.85
C ASP A 47 -11.12 10.54 7.49
N VAL A 48 -10.22 9.82 8.12
CA VAL A 48 -9.92 8.42 7.84
C VAL A 48 -10.05 7.55 9.08
N SER A 49 -10.69 6.40 8.92
CA SER A 49 -10.69 5.32 9.92
C SER A 49 -9.77 4.19 9.48
N LEU A 50 -8.87 3.79 10.37
CA LEU A 50 -7.99 2.64 10.22
C LEU A 50 -8.74 1.38 10.65
N VAL A 51 -8.86 0.40 9.75
CA VAL A 51 -9.47 -0.90 10.01
C VAL A 51 -8.37 -1.95 9.98
N SER A 52 -8.04 -2.50 11.15
CA SER A 52 -6.94 -3.45 11.31
C SER A 52 -7.14 -4.38 12.50
N VAL A 53 -6.27 -5.37 12.61
CA VAL A 53 -6.19 -6.27 13.77
C VAL A 53 -4.79 -6.22 14.35
N ILE A 54 -4.68 -6.15 15.68
CA ILE A 54 -3.43 -6.17 16.41
C ILE A 54 -3.40 -7.30 17.45
N GLY A 55 -2.23 -7.76 17.81
CA GLY A 55 -2.04 -8.73 18.92
C GLY A 55 -1.89 -8.04 20.26
N LEU A 56 -1.80 -8.85 21.32
CA LEU A 56 -1.75 -8.39 22.73
C LEU A 56 -0.57 -7.49 23.06
N ASP A 57 0.57 -7.74 22.44
CA ASP A 57 1.84 -7.05 22.71
C ASP A 57 2.16 -5.94 21.71
N TYR A 58 1.17 -5.56 20.88
CA TYR A 58 1.33 -4.41 19.97
C TYR A 58 1.47 -3.11 20.78
N PRO A 59 2.42 -2.23 20.41
CA PRO A 59 2.64 -0.99 21.14
C PRO A 59 1.45 -0.03 21.01
N THR A 60 0.57 0.00 22.02
CA THR A 60 -0.67 0.83 22.00
C THR A 60 -0.39 2.32 21.91
N VAL A 61 0.80 2.78 22.33
CA VAL A 61 1.25 4.17 22.17
C VAL A 61 1.20 4.61 20.70
N TRP A 62 1.40 3.72 19.74
CA TRP A 62 1.28 4.05 18.33
C TRP A 62 -0.17 4.34 17.91
N LEU A 63 -1.14 3.64 18.49
CA LEU A 63 -2.55 3.95 18.27
C LEU A 63 -2.92 5.32 18.85
N GLU A 64 -2.34 5.67 20.00
CA GLU A 64 -2.52 6.99 20.61
C GLU A 64 -1.93 8.10 19.73
N GLN A 65 -0.74 7.87 19.13
CA GLN A 65 -0.10 8.80 18.20
C GLN A 65 -0.92 8.96 16.91
N LEU A 66 -1.41 7.86 16.32
CA LEU A 66 -2.29 7.91 15.16
C LEU A 66 -3.59 8.67 15.45
N ALA A 67 -4.20 8.41 16.61
CA ALA A 67 -5.41 9.11 17.05
C ALA A 67 -5.16 10.61 17.27
N ALA A 68 -4.03 10.97 17.88
CA ALA A 68 -3.62 12.36 18.07
C ALA A 68 -3.41 13.10 16.75
N ALA A 69 -2.92 12.39 15.73
CA ALA A 69 -2.80 12.91 14.36
C ALA A 69 -4.14 12.97 13.60
N GLY A 70 -5.25 12.54 14.22
CA GLY A 70 -6.60 12.60 13.65
C GLY A 70 -6.99 11.41 12.78
N ILE A 71 -6.32 10.27 12.94
CA ILE A 71 -6.74 8.99 12.35
C ILE A 71 -7.64 8.27 13.36
N ASP A 72 -8.88 7.93 12.95
CA ASP A 72 -9.78 7.16 13.80
C ASP A 72 -9.33 5.70 13.87
N VAL A 73 -8.93 5.27 15.06
CA VAL A 73 -8.45 3.90 15.35
C VAL A 73 -9.51 3.02 16.01
N SER A 74 -10.77 3.47 16.07
CA SER A 74 -11.86 2.75 16.77
C SER A 74 -12.20 1.39 16.15
N ALA A 75 -11.80 1.15 14.90
CA ALA A 75 -11.96 -0.11 14.19
C ALA A 75 -10.68 -0.97 14.18
N VAL A 76 -9.68 -0.61 14.99
CA VAL A 76 -8.54 -1.48 15.27
C VAL A 76 -8.93 -2.43 16.38
N THR A 77 -9.00 -3.72 16.08
CA THR A 77 -9.38 -4.75 17.06
C THR A 77 -8.17 -5.50 17.59
N GLN A 78 -8.20 -5.90 18.86
CA GLN A 78 -7.11 -6.65 19.48
C GLN A 78 -7.52 -8.12 19.68
N ILE A 79 -6.68 -9.04 19.22
CA ILE A 79 -6.83 -10.48 19.46
C ILE A 79 -6.00 -10.92 20.68
N GLN A 80 -6.35 -12.10 21.25
CA GLN A 80 -5.70 -12.64 22.45
C GLN A 80 -4.39 -13.39 22.16
N GLU A 81 -3.78 -13.14 21.00
CA GLU A 81 -2.55 -13.75 20.52
C GLU A 81 -1.43 -12.70 20.42
N PRO A 82 -0.16 -13.10 20.50
CA PRO A 82 0.94 -12.16 20.26
C PRO A 82 0.84 -11.51 18.88
N HIS A 83 1.33 -10.28 18.78
CA HIS A 83 1.40 -9.58 17.49
C HIS A 83 2.58 -10.12 16.65
N LEU A 84 2.26 -11.03 15.74
CA LEU A 84 3.25 -11.70 14.90
C LEU A 84 3.45 -11.06 13.52
N LEU A 85 2.71 -9.98 13.21
CA LEU A 85 2.92 -9.22 11.98
C LEU A 85 4.13 -8.29 12.14
N ARG A 86 5.29 -8.85 11.88
CA ARG A 86 6.57 -8.15 11.88
C ARG A 86 7.16 -8.25 10.48
N SER A 87 7.71 -7.16 9.99
CA SER A 87 8.29 -7.07 8.66
C SER A 87 9.73 -6.61 8.74
N ARG A 88 10.51 -6.99 7.74
CA ARG A 88 11.87 -6.47 7.51
C ARG A 88 11.95 -5.93 6.11
N ALA A 89 12.62 -4.81 5.95
CA ALA A 89 12.91 -4.23 4.66
C ALA A 89 14.41 -3.92 4.58
N PHE A 90 15.11 -4.68 3.74
CA PHE A 90 16.52 -4.48 3.46
C PHE A 90 16.64 -3.86 2.06
N TYR A 91 17.04 -2.61 1.99
CA TYR A 91 17.21 -1.89 0.74
C TYR A 91 18.64 -1.97 0.22
N PHE A 92 18.76 -2.14 -1.09
CA PHE A 92 20.07 -2.22 -1.78
C PHE A 92 20.37 -0.93 -2.53
N PRO A 93 21.68 -0.67 -2.85
CA PRO A 93 22.09 0.55 -3.56
C PRO A 93 21.47 0.72 -4.96
N ASP A 94 20.99 -0.35 -5.59
CA ASP A 94 20.30 -0.32 -6.87
C ASP A 94 18.80 0.01 -6.77
N GLY A 95 18.32 0.24 -5.54
CA GLY A 95 16.91 0.54 -5.25
C GLY A 95 16.02 -0.68 -5.10
N SER A 96 16.55 -1.88 -5.27
CA SER A 96 15.82 -3.12 -4.96
C SER A 96 15.74 -3.35 -3.46
N ARG A 97 14.82 -4.24 -3.05
CA ARG A 97 14.67 -4.64 -1.64
C ARG A 97 14.42 -6.13 -1.51
N THR A 98 14.75 -6.65 -0.33
CA THR A 98 14.33 -7.98 0.10
C THR A 98 13.84 -7.96 1.55
N ASP A 99 13.03 -8.92 1.93
CA ASP A 99 12.68 -9.22 3.33
C ASP A 99 13.45 -10.45 3.85
N ARG A 100 14.19 -11.12 2.97
CA ARG A 100 14.92 -12.36 3.25
C ARG A 100 16.30 -12.07 3.80
N ILE A 101 16.52 -12.58 5.00
CA ILE A 101 17.78 -12.33 5.70
C ILE A 101 18.98 -12.96 5.00
N GLU A 102 18.80 -14.11 4.35
CA GLU A 102 19.84 -14.81 3.62
C GLU A 102 20.37 -13.98 2.45
N GLU A 103 19.46 -13.27 1.76
CA GLU A 103 19.79 -12.38 0.65
C GLU A 103 20.43 -11.08 1.14
N ALA A 104 19.93 -10.54 2.26
CA ALA A 104 20.42 -9.30 2.84
C ALA A 104 21.78 -9.47 3.57
N ARG A 105 22.04 -10.65 4.13
CA ARG A 105 23.21 -10.91 4.99
C ARG A 105 24.55 -10.40 4.47
N PRO A 106 24.90 -10.51 3.18
CA PRO A 106 26.18 -9.97 2.67
C PRO A 106 26.30 -8.45 2.73
N PHE A 107 25.18 -7.73 2.87
CA PHE A 107 25.09 -6.27 2.81
C PHE A 107 24.78 -5.66 4.17
N LEU A 108 24.46 -6.49 5.17
CA LEU A 108 24.12 -5.99 6.51
C LEU A 108 25.35 -5.42 7.22
N PRO A 109 25.21 -4.30 7.92
CA PRO A 109 26.24 -3.82 8.85
C PRO A 109 26.63 -4.92 9.89
N ALA A 110 27.88 -4.99 10.25
CA ALA A 110 28.38 -6.02 11.19
C ALA A 110 27.63 -6.05 12.54
N HIS A 111 27.12 -4.89 12.98
CA HIS A 111 26.37 -4.74 14.22
C HIS A 111 24.86 -4.91 14.06
N ALA A 112 24.35 -5.21 12.86
CA ALA A 112 22.90 -5.31 12.62
C ALA A 112 22.22 -6.30 13.57
N GLY A 113 22.83 -7.44 13.86
CA GLY A 113 22.29 -8.44 14.78
C GLY A 113 22.24 -8.01 16.26
N GLU A 114 22.85 -6.88 16.62
CA GLU A 114 22.75 -6.28 17.97
C GLU A 114 21.53 -5.35 18.07
N ILE A 115 21.03 -4.86 16.94
CA ILE A 115 19.96 -3.86 16.86
C ILE A 115 18.63 -4.51 16.49
N ILE A 116 18.62 -5.37 15.46
CA ILE A 116 17.44 -6.07 14.96
C ILE A 116 17.57 -7.58 15.16
N ASP A 117 16.44 -8.23 15.38
CA ASP A 117 16.39 -9.68 15.49
C ASP A 117 16.54 -10.31 14.08
N LEU A 118 17.68 -10.93 13.84
CA LEU A 118 17.98 -11.64 12.59
C LEU A 118 17.51 -13.11 12.61
N LYS A 119 16.62 -13.50 13.52
CA LYS A 119 16.03 -14.83 13.58
C LYS A 119 14.78 -14.93 12.72
N SER A 120 14.33 -16.14 12.49
CA SER A 120 13.19 -16.48 11.63
C SER A 120 11.81 -16.25 12.25
N GLU A 121 11.67 -15.45 13.29
CA GLU A 121 10.38 -15.17 13.95
C GLU A 121 9.52 -14.13 13.21
N TYR A 122 10.06 -13.54 12.17
CA TYR A 122 9.39 -12.55 11.33
C TYR A 122 8.51 -13.21 10.25
N THR A 123 7.51 -12.48 9.81
CA THR A 123 6.61 -12.91 8.72
C THR A 123 7.22 -12.66 7.34
N ASP A 124 8.47 -13.08 7.13
CA ASP A 124 9.13 -13.03 5.84
C ASP A 124 8.39 -13.86 4.79
N THR A 125 8.40 -13.44 3.55
CA THR A 125 7.70 -14.13 2.44
C THR A 125 8.10 -15.59 2.26
N GLY A 126 9.32 -15.96 2.60
CA GLY A 126 9.80 -17.34 2.59
C GLY A 126 9.42 -18.17 3.83
N ASN A 127 8.86 -17.55 4.88
CA ASN A 127 8.62 -18.22 6.16
C ASN A 127 7.22 -18.86 6.20
N PRO A 128 7.08 -20.18 6.49
CA PRO A 128 5.78 -20.82 6.67
C PRO A 128 4.90 -20.20 7.77
N LEU A 129 5.51 -19.50 8.74
CA LEU A 129 4.79 -18.77 9.78
C LEU A 129 3.89 -17.69 9.19
N HIS A 130 4.36 -17.01 8.15
CA HIS A 130 3.61 -15.98 7.44
C HIS A 130 2.21 -16.48 7.00
N ARG A 131 2.16 -17.63 6.31
CA ARG A 131 0.89 -18.25 5.86
C ARG A 131 -0.06 -18.60 7.01
N ARG A 132 0.48 -19.00 8.15
CA ARG A 132 -0.30 -19.39 9.33
C ARG A 132 -0.85 -18.19 10.08
N VAL A 133 -0.09 -17.11 10.16
CA VAL A 133 -0.38 -15.95 11.02
C VAL A 133 -1.35 -14.98 10.36
N TRP A 134 -1.17 -14.67 9.10
CA TRP A 134 -1.94 -13.65 8.39
C TRP A 134 -3.46 -13.80 8.46
N PRO A 135 -4.06 -15.00 8.33
CA PRO A 135 -5.51 -15.13 8.43
C PRO A 135 -6.10 -14.66 9.75
N SER A 136 -5.36 -14.78 10.85
CA SER A 136 -5.79 -14.30 12.18
C SER A 136 -5.86 -12.79 12.27
N PHE A 137 -5.15 -12.09 11.39
CA PHE A 137 -5.11 -10.63 11.32
C PHE A 137 -6.03 -10.04 10.24
N CYS A 138 -6.97 -10.83 9.71
CA CYS A 138 -8.04 -10.31 8.85
C CYS A 138 -9.12 -9.62 9.70
N PRO A 139 -9.46 -8.35 9.44
CA PRO A 139 -10.51 -7.66 10.19
C PRO A 139 -11.87 -8.36 10.06
N ASP A 140 -12.51 -8.66 11.18
CA ASP A 140 -13.88 -9.17 11.19
C ASP A 140 -14.84 -8.02 10.82
N MET A 141 -15.57 -8.23 9.74
CA MET A 141 -16.50 -7.25 9.15
C MET A 141 -17.58 -6.77 10.13
N THR A 142 -17.92 -7.55 11.15
CA THR A 142 -18.92 -7.16 12.15
C THR A 142 -18.45 -5.98 13.00
N HIS A 143 -17.13 -5.89 13.27
CA HIS A 143 -16.56 -4.85 14.12
C HIS A 143 -16.53 -3.46 13.47
N TRP A 144 -16.51 -3.40 12.14
CA TRP A 144 -16.44 -2.12 11.42
C TRP A 144 -17.63 -1.87 10.48
N ALA A 145 -18.68 -2.69 10.56
CA ALA A 145 -19.87 -2.56 9.72
C ALA A 145 -20.54 -1.17 9.81
N ALA A 146 -20.55 -0.58 10.99
CA ALA A 146 -21.12 0.75 11.21
C ALA A 146 -20.33 1.86 10.49
N LEU A 147 -19.00 1.76 10.43
CA LEU A 147 -18.14 2.64 9.66
C LEU A 147 -18.30 2.38 8.15
N ALA A 148 -18.27 1.11 7.74
CA ALA A 148 -18.45 0.70 6.35
C ALA A 148 -19.76 1.20 5.74
N SER A 149 -20.86 1.19 6.53
CA SER A 149 -22.16 1.66 6.07
C SER A 149 -22.23 3.15 5.72
N LYS A 150 -21.26 3.94 6.18
CA LYS A 150 -21.17 5.39 5.99
C LYS A 150 -20.00 5.80 5.09
N ALA A 151 -19.08 4.87 4.82
CA ALA A 151 -17.92 5.14 3.99
C ALA A 151 -18.29 5.37 2.54
N SER A 152 -17.62 6.32 1.90
CA SER A 152 -17.73 6.58 0.47
C SER A 152 -16.46 6.18 -0.29
N TYR A 153 -15.36 5.98 0.42
CA TYR A 153 -14.05 5.65 -0.14
C TYR A 153 -13.36 4.62 0.74
N ALA A 154 -12.81 3.59 0.15
CA ALA A 154 -12.04 2.58 0.87
C ALA A 154 -10.78 2.19 0.08
N HIS A 155 -9.65 2.14 0.75
CA HIS A 155 -8.47 1.48 0.25
C HIS A 155 -8.33 0.12 0.94
N LEU A 156 -8.25 -0.93 0.15
CA LEU A 156 -7.90 -2.26 0.60
C LEU A 156 -6.41 -2.46 0.35
N ALA A 157 -5.64 -2.38 1.42
CA ALA A 157 -4.21 -2.60 1.37
C ALA A 157 -3.87 -4.10 1.18
N PRO A 158 -2.65 -4.45 0.76
CA PRO A 158 -2.26 -5.82 0.50
C PRO A 158 -2.52 -6.75 1.70
N GLY A 159 -3.09 -7.91 1.43
CA GLY A 159 -3.41 -8.93 2.44
C GLY A 159 -3.76 -10.26 1.78
N PRO A 160 -4.10 -11.31 2.56
CA PRO A 160 -4.57 -12.56 1.98
C PRO A 160 -5.72 -12.32 1.01
N LEU A 161 -5.62 -12.83 -0.22
CA LEU A 161 -6.66 -12.62 -1.25
C LEU A 161 -8.07 -13.01 -0.79
N PRO A 162 -8.28 -14.10 -0.03
CA PRO A 162 -9.60 -14.43 0.53
C PRO A 162 -10.14 -13.32 1.45
N CYS A 163 -9.28 -12.70 2.26
CA CYS A 163 -9.64 -11.58 3.14
C CYS A 163 -10.00 -10.34 2.31
N SER A 164 -9.14 -9.94 1.38
CA SER A 164 -9.39 -8.79 0.50
C SER A 164 -10.67 -8.96 -0.31
N ARG A 165 -10.93 -10.17 -0.83
CA ARG A 165 -12.18 -10.49 -1.52
C ARG A 165 -13.41 -10.38 -0.63
N ALA A 166 -13.33 -10.89 0.61
CA ALA A 166 -14.43 -10.79 1.57
C ALA A 166 -14.73 -9.33 1.91
N ASN A 167 -13.70 -8.52 2.18
CA ASN A 167 -13.83 -7.10 2.47
C ASN A 167 -14.41 -6.31 1.30
N ALA A 168 -13.93 -6.51 0.07
CA ALA A 168 -14.45 -5.83 -1.11
C ALA A 168 -15.93 -6.19 -1.36
N SER A 169 -16.27 -7.49 -1.25
CA SER A 169 -17.65 -7.95 -1.40
C SER A 169 -18.56 -7.42 -0.31
N PHE A 170 -18.07 -7.31 0.91
CA PHE A 170 -18.82 -6.73 2.03
C PHE A 170 -19.12 -5.25 1.80
N LEU A 171 -18.14 -4.46 1.44
CA LEU A 171 -18.30 -3.04 1.13
C LEU A 171 -19.27 -2.81 -0.03
N LYS A 172 -19.14 -3.55 -1.14
CA LYS A 172 -20.04 -3.43 -2.28
C LYS A 172 -21.47 -3.88 -1.95
N ARG A 173 -21.67 -4.90 -1.08
CA ARG A 173 -23.03 -5.27 -0.61
C ARG A 173 -23.69 -4.18 0.23
N LEU A 174 -22.91 -3.47 1.06
CA LEU A 174 -23.44 -2.41 1.91
C LEU A 174 -23.71 -1.12 1.15
N ARG A 175 -22.86 -0.77 0.20
CA ARG A 175 -22.81 0.56 -0.41
C ARG A 175 -23.08 0.59 -1.91
N GLY A 176 -22.98 -0.55 -2.59
CA GLY A 176 -23.11 -0.61 -4.05
C GLY A 176 -22.15 0.36 -4.76
N ASP A 177 -22.69 1.17 -5.63
CA ASP A 177 -21.94 2.19 -6.38
C ASP A 177 -21.66 3.48 -5.58
N GLN A 178 -22.13 3.55 -4.33
CA GLN A 178 -21.89 4.71 -3.46
C GLN A 178 -20.51 4.66 -2.79
N ILE A 179 -19.72 3.61 -3.02
CA ILE A 179 -18.36 3.47 -2.52
C ILE A 179 -17.38 3.23 -3.66
N VAL A 180 -16.29 3.98 -3.63
CA VAL A 180 -15.13 3.75 -4.49
C VAL A 180 -14.10 2.93 -3.73
N ILE A 181 -13.67 1.83 -4.30
CA ILE A 181 -12.68 0.92 -3.70
C ILE A 181 -11.41 0.92 -4.54
N THR A 182 -10.29 1.31 -3.92
CA THR A 182 -8.95 1.08 -4.46
C THR A 182 -8.34 -0.16 -3.82
N PHE A 183 -7.55 -0.90 -4.57
CA PHE A 183 -6.89 -2.09 -4.10
C PHE A 183 -5.43 -2.09 -4.52
N ASP A 184 -4.55 -2.41 -3.59
CA ASP A 184 -3.15 -2.70 -3.86
C ASP A 184 -2.92 -4.21 -3.82
N TRP A 185 -2.20 -4.73 -4.81
CA TRP A 185 -2.02 -6.16 -4.95
C TRP A 185 -0.91 -6.66 -4.02
N PRO A 186 -1.11 -7.79 -3.31
CA PRO A 186 -0.05 -8.34 -2.46
C PRO A 186 1.15 -8.79 -3.30
N TRP A 187 2.36 -8.43 -2.87
CA TRP A 187 3.61 -8.80 -3.54
C TRP A 187 4.08 -10.22 -3.21
N TRP A 188 3.55 -10.83 -2.17
CA TRP A 188 3.86 -12.20 -1.80
C TRP A 188 2.92 -13.19 -2.48
N ASP A 189 3.50 -14.28 -2.90
CA ASP A 189 2.79 -15.40 -3.51
C ASP A 189 2.32 -16.37 -2.40
N TRP A 190 1.07 -16.19 -1.96
CA TRP A 190 0.47 -17.04 -0.93
C TRP A 190 0.25 -18.47 -1.40
N ASP A 191 -0.03 -18.66 -2.67
CA ASP A 191 -0.36 -19.95 -3.28
C ASP A 191 0.14 -20.00 -4.71
N ARG A 192 1.46 -20.27 -4.89
CA ARG A 192 2.00 -20.55 -6.24
C ARG A 192 1.29 -21.72 -6.94
N GLU A 193 0.58 -22.54 -6.17
CA GLU A 193 -0.14 -23.74 -6.63
C GLU A 193 -1.64 -23.49 -6.79
N ALA A 194 -2.21 -22.41 -6.26
CA ALA A 194 -3.62 -22.07 -6.43
C ALA A 194 -3.81 -21.12 -7.61
N GLU A 195 -4.80 -21.40 -8.45
CA GLU A 195 -5.27 -20.47 -9.48
C GLU A 195 -5.63 -19.13 -8.81
N VAL A 196 -4.99 -18.03 -9.24
CA VAL A 196 -5.28 -16.71 -8.70
C VAL A 196 -6.73 -16.35 -9.00
N ASP A 197 -7.52 -16.21 -7.96
CA ASP A 197 -8.93 -15.84 -8.10
C ASP A 197 -9.10 -14.35 -8.34
N PHE A 198 -9.17 -13.96 -9.59
CA PHE A 198 -9.39 -12.58 -10.02
C PHE A 198 -10.83 -12.07 -9.83
N THR A 199 -11.75 -12.86 -9.28
CA THR A 199 -13.15 -12.43 -9.09
C THR A 199 -13.29 -11.24 -8.15
N LEU A 200 -12.32 -11.03 -7.26
CA LEU A 200 -12.15 -9.84 -6.44
C LEU A 200 -12.25 -8.54 -7.27
N LEU A 201 -11.62 -8.52 -8.46
CA LEU A 201 -11.50 -7.31 -9.29
C LEU A 201 -12.84 -6.76 -9.77
N LYS A 202 -13.90 -7.56 -9.78
CA LYS A 202 -15.27 -7.08 -10.08
C LYS A 202 -15.80 -6.08 -9.05
N ASN A 203 -15.22 -6.08 -7.85
CA ASN A 203 -15.59 -5.20 -6.75
C ASN A 203 -14.60 -4.05 -6.54
N ILE A 204 -13.58 -3.94 -7.39
CA ILE A 204 -12.52 -2.93 -7.29
C ILE A 204 -12.72 -1.88 -8.39
N ASP A 205 -12.67 -0.61 -8.00
CA ASP A 205 -12.77 0.49 -8.96
C ASP A 205 -11.41 0.88 -9.55
N TYR A 206 -10.35 0.87 -8.72
CA TYR A 206 -8.97 1.10 -9.18
C TYR A 206 -8.00 0.11 -8.56
N LEU A 207 -7.19 -0.51 -9.42
CA LEU A 207 -6.11 -1.41 -9.03
C LEU A 207 -4.78 -0.67 -9.13
N LEU A 208 -3.99 -0.66 -8.05
CA LEU A 208 -2.79 0.17 -7.93
C LEU A 208 -1.53 -0.65 -7.55
N PRO A 209 -1.15 -1.69 -8.30
CA PRO A 209 0.02 -2.50 -8.00
C PRO A 209 1.33 -1.75 -8.23
N SER A 210 2.40 -2.18 -7.57
CA SER A 210 3.75 -1.89 -8.02
C SER A 210 4.13 -2.76 -9.23
N ILE A 211 5.20 -2.38 -9.91
CA ILE A 211 5.70 -3.17 -11.05
C ILE A 211 6.16 -4.57 -10.57
N GLU A 212 6.73 -4.66 -9.38
CA GLU A 212 7.19 -5.91 -8.77
C GLU A 212 5.99 -6.82 -8.43
N GLU A 213 4.95 -6.28 -7.81
CA GLU A 213 3.72 -7.00 -7.48
C GLU A 213 3.03 -7.52 -8.74
N LEU A 214 2.91 -6.67 -9.75
CA LEU A 214 2.30 -7.05 -11.02
C LEU A 214 3.12 -8.13 -11.73
N THR A 215 4.45 -8.04 -11.67
CA THR A 215 5.38 -9.02 -12.25
C THR A 215 5.22 -10.40 -11.62
N ILE A 216 5.13 -10.48 -10.30
CA ILE A 216 4.97 -11.74 -9.58
C ILE A 216 3.66 -12.42 -9.99
N HIS A 217 2.56 -11.69 -10.01
CA HIS A 217 1.24 -12.24 -10.32
C HIS A 217 0.98 -12.42 -11.81
N ALA A 218 1.53 -11.55 -12.65
CA ALA A 218 1.50 -11.74 -14.10
C ALA A 218 2.29 -12.98 -14.52
N GLY A 219 3.43 -13.25 -13.86
CA GLY A 219 4.22 -14.46 -14.08
C GLY A 219 3.44 -15.74 -13.78
N ALA A 220 2.63 -15.78 -12.72
CA ALA A 220 1.77 -16.91 -12.38
C ALA A 220 0.63 -17.10 -13.38
N ALA A 221 0.01 -16.01 -13.85
CA ALA A 221 -1.08 -16.03 -14.84
C ALA A 221 -0.60 -16.17 -16.29
N PHE A 222 0.69 -15.92 -16.57
CA PHE A 222 1.29 -15.85 -17.92
C PHE A 222 2.59 -16.64 -18.00
N ALA A 223 2.71 -17.77 -17.32
CA ALA A 223 3.93 -18.54 -17.02
C ALA A 223 4.79 -18.96 -18.23
N ASP A 224 4.33 -18.79 -19.46
CA ASP A 224 5.08 -19.21 -20.65
C ASP A 224 6.23 -18.26 -21.05
N LYS A 225 6.47 -17.15 -20.32
CA LYS A 225 7.46 -16.13 -20.71
C LYS A 225 8.26 -15.57 -19.54
N LYS A 226 8.92 -16.44 -18.77
CA LYS A 226 9.77 -16.04 -17.63
C LYS A 226 10.99 -15.18 -17.97
N ASP A 227 11.43 -15.12 -19.20
CA ASP A 227 12.74 -14.56 -19.59
C ASP A 227 12.72 -13.10 -20.07
N THR A 228 11.58 -12.40 -20.01
CA THR A 228 11.47 -11.06 -20.63
C THR A 228 10.74 -10.02 -19.78
N ILE A 229 10.76 -10.16 -18.47
CA ILE A 229 10.06 -9.26 -17.52
C ILE A 229 10.68 -7.85 -17.50
N GLU A 230 11.93 -7.68 -17.91
CA GLU A 230 12.59 -6.37 -18.05
C GLU A 230 12.07 -5.50 -19.20
N GLN A 231 11.25 -6.06 -20.11
CA GLN A 231 10.61 -5.28 -21.14
C GLN A 231 9.22 -4.82 -20.65
N ASP A 232 9.07 -3.54 -20.41
CA ASP A 232 7.84 -2.86 -20.00
C ASP A 232 6.55 -3.35 -20.69
N GLY A 233 6.63 -3.84 -21.93
CA GLY A 233 5.49 -4.30 -22.72
C GLY A 233 4.69 -5.46 -22.11
N HIS A 234 5.33 -6.41 -21.42
CA HIS A 234 4.61 -7.56 -20.83
C HIS A 234 3.86 -7.17 -19.54
N VAL A 235 4.44 -6.28 -18.76
CA VAL A 235 3.80 -5.74 -17.54
C VAL A 235 2.53 -4.97 -17.90
N PHE A 236 2.60 -4.18 -18.97
CA PHE A 236 1.47 -3.39 -19.42
C PHE A 236 0.39 -4.23 -20.10
N GLU A 237 0.75 -5.31 -20.77
CA GLU A 237 -0.25 -6.27 -21.28
C GLU A 237 -0.96 -6.99 -20.13
N ALA A 238 -0.23 -7.35 -19.05
CA ALA A 238 -0.86 -7.91 -17.86
C ALA A 238 -1.85 -6.92 -17.23
N ALA A 239 -1.46 -5.65 -17.10
CA ALA A 239 -2.35 -4.62 -16.58
C ALA A 239 -3.61 -4.41 -17.46
N ARG A 240 -3.49 -4.48 -18.80
CA ARG A 240 -4.64 -4.44 -19.73
C ARG A 240 -5.62 -5.60 -19.46
N ARG A 241 -5.10 -6.79 -19.24
CA ARG A 241 -5.93 -7.97 -18.93
C ARG A 241 -6.64 -7.83 -17.57
N LEU A 242 -5.94 -7.32 -16.55
CA LEU A 242 -6.55 -7.05 -15.24
C LEU A 242 -7.63 -5.97 -15.33
N LEU A 243 -7.42 -4.92 -16.12
CA LEU A 243 -8.41 -3.88 -16.39
C LEU A 243 -9.70 -4.45 -17.00
N ALA A 244 -9.58 -5.45 -17.88
CA ALA A 244 -10.73 -6.09 -18.52
C ALA A 244 -11.60 -6.89 -17.52
N LEU A 245 -11.08 -7.24 -16.34
CA LEU A 245 -11.77 -8.06 -15.33
C LEU A 245 -12.68 -7.26 -14.40
N GLY A 246 -12.64 -5.92 -14.43
CA GLY A 246 -13.56 -5.13 -13.58
C GLY A 246 -13.19 -3.66 -13.41
N PRO A 247 -11.96 -3.34 -13.02
CA PRO A 247 -11.57 -1.99 -12.63
C PRO A 247 -11.87 -0.92 -13.69
N CYS A 248 -12.05 0.31 -13.24
CA CYS A 248 -12.14 1.50 -14.12
C CYS A 248 -10.76 1.99 -14.54
N GLY A 249 -9.73 1.66 -13.75
CA GLY A 249 -8.34 2.00 -14.03
C GLY A 249 -7.36 1.05 -13.35
N VAL A 250 -6.19 0.87 -13.97
CA VAL A 250 -5.03 0.18 -13.40
C VAL A 250 -3.85 1.13 -13.45
N GLY A 251 -3.28 1.39 -12.28
CA GLY A 251 -2.11 2.25 -12.13
C GLY A 251 -0.91 1.45 -11.63
N VAL A 252 0.14 1.35 -12.46
CA VAL A 252 1.35 0.62 -12.13
C VAL A 252 2.37 1.56 -11.52
N LYS A 253 2.63 1.41 -10.21
CA LYS A 253 3.64 2.18 -9.47
C LYS A 253 5.05 1.68 -9.84
N MET A 254 5.97 2.59 -10.14
CA MET A 254 7.31 2.26 -10.64
C MET A 254 8.43 2.97 -9.85
N GLY A 255 8.19 3.24 -8.57
CA GLY A 255 9.13 3.93 -7.70
C GLY A 255 9.53 5.30 -8.25
N ALA A 256 10.83 5.58 -8.36
CA ALA A 256 11.36 6.86 -8.85
C ALA A 256 10.96 7.18 -10.31
N ARG A 257 10.50 6.18 -11.08
CA ARG A 257 9.99 6.37 -12.45
C ARG A 257 8.54 6.86 -12.48
N GLY A 258 7.89 7.03 -11.32
CA GLY A 258 6.51 7.47 -11.21
C GLY A 258 5.50 6.34 -11.38
N MET A 259 4.43 6.59 -12.10
CA MET A 259 3.35 5.64 -12.33
C MET A 259 2.92 5.66 -13.79
N ARG A 260 2.51 4.52 -14.31
CA ARG A 260 1.73 4.43 -15.56
C ARG A 260 0.29 4.08 -15.25
N LEU A 261 -0.62 4.93 -15.68
CA LEU A 261 -2.06 4.79 -15.48
C LEU A 261 -2.74 4.42 -16.80
N LEU A 262 -3.52 3.35 -16.78
CA LEU A 262 -4.41 2.95 -17.87
C LEU A 262 -5.86 3.03 -17.39
N LEU A 263 -6.67 3.80 -18.09
CA LEU A 263 -8.09 3.95 -17.81
C LEU A 263 -8.94 3.14 -18.80
N LYS A 264 -10.05 2.60 -18.36
CA LYS A 264 -10.92 1.72 -19.18
C LYS A 264 -11.44 2.40 -20.45
N ARG A 265 -11.56 3.72 -20.43
CA ARG A 265 -12.06 4.52 -21.58
C ARG A 265 -10.94 5.04 -22.46
N GLU A 266 -9.69 4.87 -22.04
CA GLU A 266 -8.52 5.37 -22.77
C GLU A 266 -7.81 4.22 -23.49
N LYS A 267 -7.19 4.53 -24.62
CA LYS A 267 -6.39 3.56 -25.35
C LYS A 267 -4.92 3.61 -24.93
N ASN A 268 -4.45 4.78 -24.58
CA ASN A 268 -3.06 5.08 -24.29
C ASN A 268 -2.80 5.06 -22.79
N TRP A 269 -1.57 4.80 -22.46
CA TRP A 269 -1.07 4.93 -21.11
C TRP A 269 -0.80 6.39 -20.80
N ILE A 270 -0.98 6.76 -19.54
CA ILE A 270 -0.69 8.08 -19.01
C ILE A 270 0.49 7.94 -18.05
N GLN A 271 1.62 8.57 -18.40
CA GLN A 271 2.78 8.64 -17.51
C GLN A 271 2.54 9.73 -16.48
N ILE A 272 2.61 9.38 -15.21
CA ILE A 272 2.52 10.27 -14.05
C ILE A 272 3.91 10.34 -13.39
N PRO A 273 4.47 11.52 -13.17
CA PRO A 273 5.78 11.66 -12.53
C PRO A 273 5.71 11.47 -11.02
N THR A 274 6.87 11.30 -10.40
CA THR A 274 7.04 11.48 -8.95
C THR A 274 7.34 12.95 -8.63
N TYR A 275 7.06 13.36 -7.40
CA TYR A 275 7.71 14.52 -6.82
C TYR A 275 9.11 14.11 -6.33
N ARG A 276 10.15 14.76 -6.85
CA ARG A 276 11.53 14.41 -6.50
C ARG A 276 11.89 14.99 -5.15
N THR A 277 12.35 14.14 -4.26
CA THR A 277 12.86 14.50 -2.94
C THR A 277 14.02 13.58 -2.56
N GLU A 278 14.69 13.87 -1.46
CA GLU A 278 15.71 13.00 -0.90
C GLU A 278 15.03 11.85 -0.16
N ALA A 279 15.29 10.62 -0.60
CA ALA A 279 14.71 9.43 0.00
C ALA A 279 15.63 8.89 1.09
N VAL A 280 15.09 8.75 2.30
CA VAL A 280 15.73 8.11 3.46
C VAL A 280 15.21 6.68 3.59
N ASP A 281 13.90 6.51 3.74
CA ASP A 281 13.24 5.21 3.88
C ASP A 281 12.07 5.08 2.89
N PRO A 282 12.19 4.28 1.82
CA PRO A 282 11.08 4.13 0.86
C PRO A 282 9.95 3.21 1.33
N THR A 283 10.00 2.67 2.56
CA THR A 283 8.96 1.82 3.14
C THR A 283 7.61 2.55 3.21
N GLY A 284 6.55 1.91 2.74
CA GLY A 284 5.19 2.46 2.78
C GLY A 284 4.89 3.54 1.73
N ALA A 285 5.85 3.91 0.86
CA ALA A 285 5.62 4.89 -0.21
C ALA A 285 4.46 4.50 -1.13
N GLY A 286 4.40 3.21 -1.51
CA GLY A 286 3.33 2.66 -2.34
C GLY A 286 1.95 2.74 -1.68
N ASP A 287 1.89 2.41 -0.40
CA ASP A 287 0.64 2.45 0.38
C ASP A 287 0.15 3.89 0.58
N ALA A 288 1.06 4.80 0.92
CA ALA A 288 0.73 6.22 1.05
C ALA A 288 0.31 6.84 -0.28
N PHE A 289 0.92 6.42 -1.40
CA PHE A 289 0.45 6.76 -2.74
C PHE A 289 -1.02 6.37 -2.91
N CYS A 290 -1.39 5.14 -2.56
CA CYS A 290 -2.76 4.66 -2.67
C CYS A 290 -3.74 5.49 -1.81
N GLY A 291 -3.33 5.86 -0.60
CA GLY A 291 -4.09 6.76 0.27
C GLY A 291 -4.32 8.14 -0.35
N GLY A 292 -3.25 8.78 -0.81
CA GLY A 292 -3.31 10.08 -1.50
C GLY A 292 -4.14 10.03 -2.78
N PHE A 293 -3.97 8.97 -3.59
CA PHE A 293 -4.76 8.74 -4.79
C PHE A 293 -6.26 8.73 -4.48
N LEU A 294 -6.66 8.01 -3.43
CA LEU A 294 -8.08 7.92 -3.07
C LEU A 294 -8.67 9.27 -2.66
N VAL A 295 -7.91 10.09 -1.91
CA VAL A 295 -8.34 11.47 -1.56
C VAL A 295 -8.39 12.35 -2.78
N GLY A 296 -7.40 12.27 -3.66
CA GLY A 296 -7.38 13.01 -4.93
C GLY A 296 -8.60 12.68 -5.79
N LEU A 297 -8.96 11.39 -5.87
CA LEU A 297 -10.14 10.92 -6.61
C LEU A 297 -11.43 11.46 -6.00
N ALA A 298 -11.53 11.48 -4.67
CA ALA A 298 -12.68 12.05 -3.97
C ALA A 298 -12.87 13.54 -4.25
N ARG A 299 -11.78 14.29 -4.33
CA ARG A 299 -11.79 15.74 -4.51
C ARG A 299 -11.97 16.18 -5.95
N THR A 300 -11.40 15.43 -6.90
CA THR A 300 -11.30 15.86 -8.31
C THR A 300 -12.18 15.05 -9.25
N ARG A 301 -12.51 13.81 -8.89
CA ARG A 301 -13.15 12.82 -9.77
C ARG A 301 -12.35 12.54 -11.05
N ASP A 302 -11.06 12.81 -11.00
CA ASP A 302 -10.11 12.66 -12.09
C ASP A 302 -8.96 11.78 -11.62
N ALA A 303 -8.73 10.66 -12.30
CA ALA A 303 -7.71 9.68 -11.91
C ALA A 303 -6.27 10.18 -12.16
N ILE A 304 -6.07 11.10 -13.11
CA ILE A 304 -4.77 11.72 -13.37
C ILE A 304 -4.43 12.65 -12.20
N GLN A 305 -5.38 13.51 -11.83
CA GLN A 305 -5.21 14.38 -10.66
C GLN A 305 -5.04 13.56 -9.39
N ALA A 306 -5.81 12.48 -9.23
CA ALA A 306 -5.67 11.55 -8.11
C ALA A 306 -4.25 10.97 -8.01
N ALA A 307 -3.65 10.59 -9.13
CA ALA A 307 -2.29 10.07 -9.16
C ALA A 307 -1.24 11.12 -8.73
N LEU A 308 -1.45 12.41 -9.04
CA LEU A 308 -0.58 13.48 -8.54
C LEU A 308 -0.69 13.63 -7.00
N TYR A 309 -1.90 13.51 -6.43
CA TYR A 309 -2.08 13.46 -4.97
C TYR A 309 -1.33 12.30 -4.35
N GLY A 310 -1.40 11.12 -4.96
CA GLY A 310 -0.65 9.94 -4.54
C GLY A 310 0.86 10.15 -4.60
N ALA A 311 1.37 10.71 -5.69
CA ALA A 311 2.80 11.00 -5.86
C ALA A 311 3.33 11.96 -4.78
N VAL A 312 2.54 12.97 -4.41
CA VAL A 312 2.88 13.89 -3.31
C VAL A 312 2.86 13.16 -1.97
N SER A 313 1.83 12.34 -1.68
CA SER A 313 1.79 11.58 -0.42
C SER A 313 3.01 10.68 -0.26
N ALA A 314 3.36 9.92 -1.31
CA ALA A 314 4.54 9.09 -1.31
C ALA A 314 5.83 9.88 -1.07
N SER A 315 5.95 11.10 -1.63
CA SER A 315 7.14 11.92 -1.50
C SER A 315 7.44 12.36 -0.06
N PHE A 316 6.41 12.55 0.77
CA PHE A 316 6.61 12.90 2.18
C PHE A 316 6.99 11.68 3.03
N ILE A 317 6.41 10.52 2.73
CA ILE A 317 6.70 9.29 3.48
C ILE A 317 8.18 8.91 3.39
N ILE A 318 8.80 9.08 2.24
CA ILE A 318 10.18 8.61 2.03
C ILE A 318 11.27 9.52 2.61
N GLU A 319 10.93 10.66 3.19
CA GLU A 319 11.88 11.67 3.66
C GLU A 319 12.49 11.37 5.04
N ASP A 320 11.91 10.43 5.79
CA ASP A 320 12.44 9.99 7.07
C ASP A 320 11.96 8.55 7.37
N PHE A 321 12.45 7.96 8.46
CA PHE A 321 12.05 6.63 8.91
C PHE A 321 10.63 6.59 9.46
N GLY A 322 9.90 5.57 9.05
CA GLY A 322 8.53 5.29 9.53
C GLY A 322 7.50 6.31 9.04
N VAL A 323 6.32 6.26 9.64
CA VAL A 323 5.15 7.01 9.16
C VAL A 323 4.88 8.30 9.93
N LEU A 324 5.37 8.40 11.16
CA LEU A 324 4.93 9.43 12.11
C LEU A 324 5.34 10.84 11.68
N HIS A 325 6.52 11.00 11.10
CA HIS A 325 7.00 12.31 10.63
C HIS A 325 6.07 12.91 9.54
N ALA A 326 5.49 12.07 8.71
CA ALA A 326 4.59 12.52 7.63
C ALA A 326 3.22 12.99 8.16
N LEU A 327 2.85 12.63 9.38
CA LEU A 327 1.60 13.09 10.01
C LEU A 327 1.69 14.52 10.53
N ASP A 328 2.91 15.04 10.72
CA ASP A 328 3.18 16.42 11.14
C ASP A 328 3.34 17.39 9.96
N VAL A 329 3.24 16.91 8.72
CA VAL A 329 3.36 17.73 7.51
C VAL A 329 2.19 18.72 7.42
N ASP A 330 2.53 19.99 7.19
CA ASP A 330 1.53 21.02 6.94
C ASP A 330 0.84 20.77 5.58
N ALA A 331 -0.48 20.92 5.57
CA ALA A 331 -1.28 20.80 4.36
C ALA A 331 -0.85 21.78 3.25
N ASP A 332 -0.33 22.95 3.59
CA ASP A 332 0.18 23.92 2.63
C ASP A 332 1.41 23.39 1.89
N GLN A 333 2.29 22.64 2.56
CA GLN A 333 3.44 21.99 1.92
C GLN A 333 2.98 20.95 0.90
N ALA A 334 1.97 20.15 1.25
CA ALA A 334 1.40 19.17 0.33
C ALA A 334 0.76 19.85 -0.90
N HIS A 335 0.03 20.94 -0.69
CA HIS A 335 -0.56 21.71 -1.79
C HIS A 335 0.50 22.36 -2.67
N ALA A 336 1.59 22.85 -2.10
CA ALA A 336 2.71 23.42 -2.87
C ALA A 336 3.37 22.38 -3.78
N ARG A 337 3.64 21.16 -3.28
CA ARG A 337 4.15 20.03 -4.11
C ARG A 337 3.17 19.64 -5.21
N LEU A 338 1.88 19.59 -4.90
CA LEU A 338 0.85 19.28 -5.89
C LEU A 338 0.79 20.34 -6.98
N GLN A 339 0.84 21.62 -6.62
CA GLN A 339 0.84 22.70 -7.56
C GLN A 339 2.09 22.67 -8.46
N PHE A 340 3.25 22.41 -7.89
CA PHE A 340 4.49 22.21 -8.66
C PHE A 340 4.33 21.12 -9.72
N LEU A 341 3.78 19.94 -9.37
CA LEU A 341 3.55 18.84 -10.32
C LEU A 341 2.55 19.24 -11.42
N ARG A 342 1.53 20.01 -11.10
CA ARG A 342 0.55 20.51 -12.06
C ARG A 342 1.16 21.48 -13.06
N GLU A 343 1.99 22.41 -12.60
CA GLU A 343 2.63 23.44 -13.42
C GLU A 343 3.66 22.86 -14.39
N GLN A 344 4.31 21.77 -14.01
CA GLN A 344 5.23 21.07 -14.90
C GLN A 344 4.52 20.36 -16.07
N HIS A 345 3.17 20.37 -16.17
CA HIS A 345 2.37 19.57 -17.10
C HIS A 345 2.86 18.12 -17.09
N ALA A 346 2.97 17.61 -15.91
CA ALA A 346 3.85 16.49 -15.56
C ALA A 346 3.33 15.12 -16.04
N TRP A 347 2.20 15.04 -16.72
CA TRP A 347 1.68 13.79 -17.30
C TRP A 347 1.70 13.86 -18.83
N GLN A 348 1.99 12.72 -19.45
CA GLN A 348 2.06 12.58 -20.88
C GLN A 348 1.33 11.31 -21.32
N GLU A 349 0.58 11.41 -22.40
CA GLU A 349 0.10 10.20 -23.07
C GLU A 349 1.27 9.53 -23.76
N ILE A 350 1.38 8.21 -23.59
CA ILE A 350 2.42 7.39 -24.23
C ILE A 350 1.79 6.20 -24.94
N ASP A 351 2.20 5.98 -26.17
CA ASP A 351 1.91 4.75 -26.92
C ASP A 351 2.86 3.65 -26.42
N VAL A 352 2.30 2.47 -26.09
CA VAL A 352 3.07 1.29 -25.66
C VAL A 352 2.63 0.07 -26.46
#